data_8e4a4962f7d460c9ebf9efe704c51006
#
_entry.id   8e4a4962f7d460c9ebf9efe704c51006
#
_cell.length_a   1.000
_cell.length_b   1.000
_cell.length_c   1.000
_cell.angle_alpha   90.00
_cell.angle_beta   90.00
_cell.angle_gamma   90.00
#
_symmetry.space_group_name_H-M   'P 1'
#
loop_
_entity.id
_entity.type
_entity.pdbx_description
1 polymer ?
#
loop_
_entity_poly.entity_id
_entity_poly.type
_entity_poly.pdbx_seq_one_letter_code
_entity_poly.pdbx_strand_id
1 'polypeptide(L)'
;MIEIQDEMKLMQEKFEDMEVKSFAREVIEFIDECPSTYHVAKNCSEILEENGFERLIPQEKWNLKKGGKYYVKKSNSTVVAFTLGTDINLKKGFKIFGSHTDSPGFRIKPNPEMVTENILRLNTEVYGGPILSTWFDRPLSIAGRVVVKSDNIFLPKTIRVKIEEPLMVIPNLAIHQNREVNNGVKIDKQADTLPVLSLINDKLEKDDYLLKLIAEKMKLKKEDILDFDLYVYSIEKGCLAGANEEFISAPKIDNLASVYAGLLGLVEAEDVHDQINVFVGFDNEEIGSATKQGADSNYLLNTLERIVCELGYGRGEFLQMLNCSFLLSADGAHAAHPAHMNKTDPTSRGRINEGISIKISANQSYTSDGFSIAVVKQIIEGTDIKIQPFVNQSNERGGSTIGPISSTHLDIDAVDLGVPMLAMHSVRELCGIYDVFYLKELAKEFFNKN
;
A
#
# COMPACT_ATOMS: atom_id res chain seq x y z
N MET A 1 -20.65 32.78 29.84
CA MET A 1 -21.16 31.65 29.00
C MET A 1 -20.50 31.60 27.64
N ILE A 2 -20.34 32.74 26.92
CA ILE A 2 -19.67 32.76 25.61
C ILE A 2 -18.17 32.41 25.76
N GLU A 3 -17.42 32.98 26.70
CA GLU A 3 -16.01 32.68 26.95
C GLU A 3 -15.77 31.19 27.29
N ILE A 4 -16.65 30.56 28.08
CA ILE A 4 -16.51 29.13 28.42
C ILE A 4 -16.80 28.24 27.19
N GLN A 5 -17.73 28.65 26.32
CA GLN A 5 -17.98 27.92 25.06
C GLN A 5 -16.81 28.05 24.09
N ASP A 6 -16.17 29.21 24.00
CA ASP A 6 -15.01 29.44 23.15
C ASP A 6 -13.77 28.69 23.69
N GLU A 7 -13.55 28.67 25.02
CA GLU A 7 -12.49 27.86 25.64
C GLU A 7 -12.72 26.35 25.43
N MET A 8 -13.95 25.85 25.60
CA MET A 8 -14.28 24.45 25.35
C MET A 8 -14.07 24.06 23.90
N LYS A 9 -14.46 24.93 22.95
CA LYS A 9 -14.24 24.69 21.52
C LYS A 9 -12.76 24.65 21.18
N LEU A 10 -11.98 25.58 21.71
CA LEU A 10 -10.50 25.61 21.52
C LEU A 10 -9.82 24.38 22.13
N MET A 11 -10.30 23.88 23.25
CA MET A 11 -9.80 22.65 23.85
C MET A 11 -10.15 21.42 23.01
N GLN A 12 -11.36 21.37 22.45
CA GLN A 12 -11.79 20.29 21.57
C GLN A 12 -10.98 20.26 20.27
N GLU A 13 -10.79 21.42 19.61
CA GLU A 13 -9.95 21.55 18.42
C GLU A 13 -8.49 21.11 18.68
N LYS A 14 -7.94 21.43 19.84
CA LYS A 14 -6.59 20.97 20.24
C LYS A 14 -6.53 19.48 20.50
N PHE A 15 -7.58 18.89 21.05
CA PHE A 15 -7.64 17.45 21.30
C PHE A 15 -7.73 16.67 19.99
N GLU A 16 -8.58 17.11 19.07
CA GLU A 16 -8.69 16.55 17.73
C GLU A 16 -7.37 16.63 16.94
N ASP A 17 -6.66 17.77 16.99
CA ASP A 17 -5.34 17.91 16.36
C ASP A 17 -4.29 16.96 16.98
N MET A 18 -4.35 16.70 18.28
CA MET A 18 -3.48 15.74 18.95
C MET A 18 -3.76 14.29 18.51
N GLU A 19 -5.01 13.91 18.34
CA GLU A 19 -5.42 12.58 17.88
C GLU A 19 -4.97 12.34 16.44
N VAL A 20 -5.22 13.30 15.54
CA VAL A 20 -4.79 13.27 14.15
C VAL A 20 -3.27 13.13 14.03
N LYS A 21 -2.51 13.90 14.82
CA LYS A 21 -1.04 13.80 14.85
C LYS A 21 -0.54 12.48 15.42
N SER A 22 -1.23 11.93 16.43
CA SER A 22 -0.92 10.60 16.96
C SER A 22 -1.07 9.55 15.89
N PHE A 23 -2.21 9.53 15.21
CA PHE A 23 -2.46 8.61 14.11
C PHE A 23 -1.46 8.77 12.95
N ALA A 24 -1.10 10.00 12.61
CA ALA A 24 -0.10 10.26 11.57
C ALA A 24 1.29 9.68 11.95
N ARG A 25 1.66 9.68 13.22
CA ARG A 25 2.90 9.01 13.69
C ARG A 25 2.80 7.49 13.57
N GLU A 26 1.65 6.90 13.89
CA GLU A 26 1.42 5.46 13.73
C GLU A 26 1.52 5.05 12.25
N VAL A 27 0.96 5.86 11.32
CA VAL A 27 1.12 5.66 9.87
C VAL A 27 2.58 5.67 9.47
N ILE A 28 3.37 6.62 9.98
CA ILE A 28 4.81 6.71 9.72
C ILE A 28 5.54 5.47 10.24
N GLU A 29 5.27 5.05 11.47
CA GLU A 29 5.86 3.86 12.07
C GLU A 29 5.53 2.59 11.26
N PHE A 30 4.28 2.44 10.83
CA PHE A 30 3.87 1.34 9.96
C PHE A 30 4.64 1.34 8.63
N ILE A 31 4.76 2.49 7.97
CA ILE A 31 5.50 2.64 6.71
C ILE A 31 6.99 2.29 6.91
N ASP A 32 7.63 2.77 7.96
CA ASP A 32 9.04 2.52 8.27
C ASP A 32 9.36 1.04 8.52
N GLU A 33 8.39 0.30 9.08
CA GLU A 33 8.50 -1.15 9.29
C GLU A 33 8.14 -1.97 8.04
N CYS A 34 7.70 -1.33 6.96
CA CYS A 34 7.24 -1.96 5.73
C CYS A 34 8.16 -1.68 4.50
N PRO A 35 9.45 -2.09 4.51
CA PRO A 35 10.36 -1.81 3.39
C PRO A 35 10.04 -2.60 2.11
N SER A 36 9.21 -3.65 2.17
CA SER A 36 8.72 -4.41 1.01
C SER A 36 7.32 -4.96 1.25
N THR A 37 6.61 -5.33 0.18
CA THR A 37 5.28 -5.94 0.23
C THR A 37 5.18 -7.15 1.20
N TYR A 38 6.27 -7.94 1.36
CA TYR A 38 6.31 -9.04 2.32
C TYR A 38 6.32 -8.59 3.78
N HIS A 39 6.87 -7.41 4.06
CA HIS A 39 6.83 -6.80 5.39
C HIS A 39 5.46 -6.18 5.65
N VAL A 40 4.84 -5.58 4.64
CA VAL A 40 3.45 -5.09 4.73
C VAL A 40 2.52 -6.23 5.13
N ALA A 41 2.55 -7.34 4.40
CA ALA A 41 1.70 -8.50 4.70
C ALA A 41 2.01 -9.15 6.07
N LYS A 42 3.25 -9.05 6.56
CA LYS A 42 3.62 -9.48 7.92
C LYS A 42 3.01 -8.55 8.98
N ASN A 43 3.23 -7.25 8.85
CA ASN A 43 2.78 -6.27 9.84
C ASN A 43 1.25 -6.20 9.88
N CYS A 44 0.57 -6.26 8.73
CA CYS A 44 -0.89 -6.44 8.70
C CYS A 44 -1.34 -7.70 9.47
N SER A 45 -0.61 -8.83 9.30
CA SER A 45 -0.95 -10.06 10.02
C SER A 45 -0.78 -9.92 11.52
N GLU A 46 0.27 -9.25 12.00
CA GLU A 46 0.52 -9.03 13.43
C GLU A 46 -0.56 -8.14 14.04
N ILE A 47 -0.90 -7.03 13.40
CA ILE A 47 -2.02 -6.16 13.83
C ILE A 47 -3.33 -6.95 13.89
N LEU A 48 -3.62 -7.78 12.89
CA LEU A 48 -4.84 -8.61 12.87
C LEU A 48 -4.85 -9.64 14.01
N GLU A 49 -3.73 -10.36 14.23
CA GLU A 49 -3.61 -11.36 15.30
C GLU A 49 -3.75 -10.71 16.68
N GLU A 50 -3.15 -9.55 16.93
CA GLU A 50 -3.29 -8.77 18.16
C GLU A 50 -4.73 -8.32 18.42
N ASN A 51 -5.55 -8.18 17.37
CA ASN A 51 -6.96 -7.81 17.43
C ASN A 51 -7.93 -9.01 17.28
N GLY A 52 -7.43 -10.22 17.51
CA GLY A 52 -8.24 -11.43 17.61
C GLY A 52 -8.66 -12.06 16.28
N PHE A 53 -8.02 -11.70 15.17
CA PHE A 53 -8.23 -12.37 13.89
C PHE A 53 -7.47 -13.69 13.83
N GLU A 54 -8.15 -14.75 13.44
CA GLU A 54 -7.58 -16.07 13.25
C GLU A 54 -7.03 -16.22 11.83
N ARG A 55 -5.80 -16.72 11.71
CA ARG A 55 -5.20 -17.01 10.41
C ARG A 55 -5.79 -18.27 9.80
N LEU A 56 -6.30 -18.16 8.57
CA LEU A 56 -6.74 -19.29 7.78
C LEU A 56 -5.65 -19.76 6.80
N ILE A 57 -5.50 -21.07 6.70
CA ILE A 57 -4.57 -21.70 5.75
C ILE A 57 -5.35 -22.08 4.48
N PRO A 58 -4.94 -21.59 3.29
CA PRO A 58 -5.68 -21.85 2.03
C PRO A 58 -5.85 -23.32 1.69
N GLN A 59 -4.89 -24.17 2.07
CA GLN A 59 -4.87 -25.60 1.77
C GLN A 59 -5.71 -26.44 2.76
N GLU A 60 -6.16 -25.84 3.89
CA GLU A 60 -6.89 -26.52 4.94
C GLU A 60 -8.39 -26.22 4.86
N LYS A 61 -9.19 -27.04 5.51
CA LYS A 61 -10.62 -26.76 5.71
C LYS A 61 -10.80 -25.59 6.66
N TRP A 62 -11.62 -24.62 6.31
CA TRP A 62 -11.96 -23.51 7.20
C TRP A 62 -13.14 -23.88 8.09
N ASN A 63 -13.06 -23.51 9.35
CA ASN A 63 -14.14 -23.70 10.32
C ASN A 63 -14.65 -22.33 10.76
N LEU A 64 -15.35 -21.65 9.87
CA LEU A 64 -15.83 -20.30 10.12
C LEU A 64 -16.97 -20.31 11.15
N LYS A 65 -16.92 -19.40 12.09
CA LYS A 65 -17.96 -19.18 13.12
C LYS A 65 -18.60 -17.81 12.90
N LYS A 66 -19.90 -17.74 13.07
CA LYS A 66 -20.62 -16.46 13.12
C LYS A 66 -20.02 -15.57 14.21
N GLY A 67 -19.84 -14.28 13.93
CA GLY A 67 -19.13 -13.34 14.80
C GLY A 67 -17.60 -13.50 14.80
N GLY A 68 -17.04 -14.39 13.97
CA GLY A 68 -15.60 -14.62 13.92
C GLY A 68 -14.86 -13.58 13.07
N LYS A 69 -13.57 -13.43 13.36
CA LYS A 69 -12.62 -12.53 12.67
C LYS A 69 -11.49 -13.38 12.08
N TYR A 70 -11.22 -13.23 10.80
CA TYR A 70 -10.30 -14.12 10.08
C TYR A 70 -9.45 -13.37 9.07
N TYR A 71 -8.29 -13.93 8.73
CA TYR A 71 -7.49 -13.46 7.60
C TYR A 71 -6.80 -14.58 6.85
N VAL A 72 -6.51 -14.35 5.58
CA VAL A 72 -5.77 -15.27 4.71
C VAL A 72 -4.76 -14.49 3.86
N LYS A 73 -3.65 -15.13 3.49
CA LYS A 73 -2.59 -14.53 2.66
C LYS A 73 -2.36 -15.28 1.37
N LYS A 74 -2.04 -14.54 0.31
CA LYS A 74 -1.52 -15.07 -0.95
C LYS A 74 -0.07 -14.64 -1.15
N SER A 75 0.79 -15.60 -1.50
CA SER A 75 2.22 -15.37 -1.81
C SER A 75 3.01 -14.64 -0.69
N ASN A 76 2.45 -14.52 0.53
CA ASN A 76 2.95 -13.72 1.65
C ASN A 76 3.08 -12.21 1.32
N SER A 77 2.32 -11.70 0.37
CA SER A 77 2.32 -10.29 -0.05
C SER A 77 0.92 -9.69 -0.13
N THR A 78 -0.10 -10.45 -0.53
CA THR A 78 -1.50 -10.03 -0.48
C THR A 78 -2.17 -10.55 0.78
N VAL A 79 -2.98 -9.71 1.41
CA VAL A 79 -3.73 -10.01 2.65
C VAL A 79 -5.21 -9.77 2.39
N VAL A 80 -6.06 -10.74 2.77
CA VAL A 80 -7.51 -10.56 2.85
C VAL A 80 -7.93 -10.84 4.29
N ALA A 81 -8.51 -9.85 4.96
CA ALA A 81 -9.06 -9.99 6.31
C ALA A 81 -10.57 -9.74 6.29
N PHE A 82 -11.32 -10.45 7.13
CA PHE A 82 -12.76 -10.29 7.17
C PHE A 82 -13.35 -10.57 8.56
N THR A 83 -14.46 -9.90 8.83
CA THR A 83 -15.30 -10.14 10.01
C THR A 83 -16.66 -10.66 9.57
N LEU A 84 -17.21 -11.59 10.33
CA LEU A 84 -18.50 -12.21 10.06
C LEU A 84 -19.55 -11.74 11.07
N GLY A 85 -20.70 -11.33 10.58
CA GLY A 85 -21.86 -11.04 11.43
C GLY A 85 -22.35 -12.27 12.20
N THR A 86 -23.06 -12.04 13.29
CA THR A 86 -23.68 -13.09 14.10
C THR A 86 -24.92 -13.70 13.46
N ASP A 87 -25.59 -12.96 12.55
CA ASP A 87 -26.75 -13.42 11.80
C ASP A 87 -26.75 -12.85 10.38
N ILE A 88 -25.94 -13.45 9.48
CA ILE A 88 -25.62 -12.93 8.16
C ILE A 88 -26.87 -12.84 7.28
N ASN A 89 -27.12 -11.64 6.76
CA ASN A 89 -28.17 -11.35 5.79
C ASN A 89 -27.56 -11.20 4.39
N LEU A 90 -27.88 -12.13 3.50
CA LEU A 90 -27.36 -12.15 2.12
C LEU A 90 -27.62 -10.84 1.33
N LYS A 91 -28.68 -10.09 1.70
CA LYS A 91 -29.02 -8.82 1.07
C LYS A 91 -28.15 -7.62 1.51
N LYS A 92 -27.28 -7.83 2.51
CA LYS A 92 -26.29 -6.81 2.93
C LYS A 92 -25.00 -6.90 2.12
N GLY A 93 -24.75 -8.03 1.45
CA GLY A 93 -23.56 -8.24 0.64
C GLY A 93 -22.25 -8.22 1.43
N PHE A 94 -21.18 -7.95 0.71
CA PHE A 94 -19.85 -7.70 1.27
C PHE A 94 -19.58 -6.19 1.27
N LYS A 95 -19.04 -5.68 2.36
CA LYS A 95 -18.42 -4.37 2.39
C LYS A 95 -16.92 -4.54 2.26
N ILE A 96 -16.38 -4.10 1.14
CA ILE A 96 -14.99 -4.36 0.79
C ILE A 96 -14.20 -3.05 0.78
N PHE A 97 -13.10 -3.00 1.51
CA PHE A 97 -12.09 -1.95 1.39
C PHE A 97 -10.84 -2.54 0.73
N GLY A 98 -10.48 -2.04 -0.44
CA GLY A 98 -9.34 -2.50 -1.21
C GLY A 98 -8.22 -1.47 -1.29
N SER A 99 -6.97 -1.92 -1.18
CA SER A 99 -5.75 -1.13 -1.33
C SER A 99 -4.62 -1.99 -1.88
N HIS A 100 -3.39 -1.47 -2.06
CA HIS A 100 -2.25 -2.28 -2.48
C HIS A 100 -1.04 -2.16 -1.56
N THR A 101 -0.21 -3.20 -1.55
CA THR A 101 0.91 -3.39 -0.60
C THR A 101 2.28 -3.13 -1.21
N ASP A 102 2.36 -3.07 -2.54
CA ASP A 102 3.59 -2.79 -3.27
C ASP A 102 3.79 -1.29 -3.50
N SER A 103 4.98 -0.90 -3.91
CA SER A 103 5.35 0.49 -4.21
C SER A 103 6.48 0.50 -5.24
N PRO A 104 6.64 1.56 -6.06
CA PRO A 104 7.67 1.65 -7.08
C PRO A 104 9.09 1.67 -6.48
N GLY A 105 10.04 1.13 -7.24
CA GLY A 105 11.43 1.11 -6.81
C GLY A 105 12.34 0.27 -7.70
N PHE A 106 13.26 -0.47 -7.09
CA PHE A 106 14.21 -1.32 -7.80
C PHE A 106 14.20 -2.74 -7.24
N ARG A 107 14.03 -3.72 -8.13
CA ARG A 107 14.20 -5.15 -7.83
C ARG A 107 15.61 -5.57 -8.17
N ILE A 108 16.24 -6.38 -7.33
CA ILE A 108 17.55 -6.97 -7.58
C ILE A 108 17.37 -8.14 -8.54
N LYS A 109 18.14 -8.13 -9.64
CA LYS A 109 18.11 -9.18 -10.66
C LYS A 109 18.81 -10.46 -10.19
N PRO A 110 18.49 -11.63 -10.78
CA PRO A 110 19.34 -12.82 -10.65
C PRO A 110 20.77 -12.53 -11.14
N ASN A 111 21.78 -13.10 -10.49
CA ASN A 111 23.21 -12.85 -10.76
C ASN A 111 23.55 -11.34 -10.75
N PRO A 112 23.37 -10.68 -9.58
CA PRO A 112 23.35 -9.21 -9.54
C PRO A 112 24.75 -8.57 -9.54
N GLU A 113 25.80 -9.30 -9.30
CA GLU A 113 27.15 -8.77 -9.08
C GLU A 113 27.79 -8.27 -10.37
N MET A 114 27.99 -6.96 -10.47
CA MET A 114 28.70 -6.30 -11.56
C MET A 114 29.92 -5.55 -11.04
N VAL A 115 31.07 -5.76 -11.66
CA VAL A 115 32.34 -5.15 -11.26
C VAL A 115 32.88 -4.26 -12.36
N THR A 116 33.23 -3.04 -11.99
CA THR A 116 33.92 -2.09 -12.86
C THR A 116 34.93 -1.33 -12.03
N GLU A 117 36.20 -1.28 -12.47
CA GLU A 117 37.29 -0.57 -11.76
C GLU A 117 37.31 -0.87 -10.24
N ASN A 118 37.31 -2.13 -9.84
CA ASN A 118 37.27 -2.60 -8.44
C ASN A 118 36.02 -2.18 -7.62
N ILE A 119 35.01 -1.60 -8.25
CA ILE A 119 33.75 -1.27 -7.59
C ILE A 119 32.73 -2.36 -7.91
N LEU A 120 32.17 -2.97 -6.87
CA LEU A 120 31.05 -3.91 -6.95
C LEU A 120 29.73 -3.12 -6.93
N ARG A 121 28.92 -3.31 -7.97
CA ARG A 121 27.56 -2.78 -8.08
C ARG A 121 26.57 -3.92 -8.18
N LEU A 122 25.31 -3.65 -7.78
CA LEU A 122 24.22 -4.60 -7.99
C LEU A 122 23.44 -4.25 -9.27
N ASN A 123 23.20 -5.27 -10.10
CA ASN A 123 22.32 -5.17 -11.25
C ASN A 123 20.87 -5.20 -10.76
N THR A 124 20.15 -4.13 -11.07
CA THR A 124 18.74 -3.93 -10.67
C THR A 124 17.87 -3.74 -11.89
N GLU A 125 16.58 -3.97 -11.74
CA GLU A 125 15.56 -3.51 -12.70
C GLU A 125 14.54 -2.62 -12.00
N VAL A 126 13.99 -1.68 -12.75
CA VAL A 126 12.96 -0.78 -12.27
C VAL A 126 11.66 -1.57 -12.07
N TYR A 127 11.04 -1.42 -10.90
CA TYR A 127 9.73 -1.95 -10.57
C TYR A 127 8.72 -0.80 -10.53
N GLY A 128 7.64 -0.90 -11.33
CA GLY A 128 6.66 0.17 -11.46
C GLY A 128 7.19 1.44 -12.15
N GLY A 129 6.68 2.59 -11.73
CA GLY A 129 6.98 3.89 -12.29
C GLY A 129 7.68 4.89 -11.35
N PRO A 130 8.84 4.58 -10.71
CA PRO A 130 9.48 5.49 -9.77
C PRO A 130 10.03 6.75 -10.44
N ILE A 131 10.06 7.88 -9.71
CA ILE A 131 10.80 9.08 -10.10
C ILE A 131 12.29 8.80 -9.84
N LEU A 132 13.00 8.32 -10.86
CA LEU A 132 14.35 7.78 -10.76
C LEU A 132 15.35 8.73 -10.10
N SER A 133 15.31 10.03 -10.41
CA SER A 133 16.23 11.03 -9.88
C SER A 133 16.19 11.18 -8.35
N THR A 134 15.10 10.81 -7.73
CA THR A 134 14.94 10.92 -6.27
C THR A 134 15.67 9.84 -5.49
N TRP A 135 16.14 8.79 -6.17
CA TRP A 135 16.85 7.66 -5.57
C TRP A 135 18.37 7.85 -5.49
N PHE A 136 18.89 8.86 -6.18
CA PHE A 136 20.33 9.13 -6.21
C PHE A 136 20.81 9.75 -4.89
N ASP A 137 22.07 9.46 -4.56
CA ASP A 137 22.82 10.02 -3.41
C ASP A 137 22.21 9.76 -2.03
N ARG A 138 21.32 8.77 -1.95
CA ARG A 138 20.65 8.39 -0.70
C ARG A 138 21.25 7.12 -0.11
N PRO A 139 21.25 6.98 1.23
CA PRO A 139 21.61 5.73 1.89
C PRO A 139 20.50 4.69 1.63
N LEU A 140 20.85 3.63 0.92
CA LEU A 140 19.96 2.55 0.51
C LEU A 140 20.35 1.23 1.16
N SER A 141 19.37 0.33 1.29
CA SER A 141 19.56 -1.02 1.78
C SER A 141 18.66 -2.02 1.05
N ILE A 142 18.60 -3.26 1.54
CA ILE A 142 17.91 -4.38 0.90
C ILE A 142 16.82 -4.92 1.82
N ALA A 143 15.63 -5.11 1.25
CA ALA A 143 14.55 -5.82 1.90
C ALA A 143 13.82 -6.73 0.90
N GLY A 144 13.11 -7.73 1.44
CA GLY A 144 12.37 -8.68 0.62
C GLY A 144 12.27 -10.04 1.28
N ARG A 145 12.52 -11.09 0.51
CA ARG A 145 12.58 -12.46 1.03
C ARG A 145 13.63 -13.30 0.31
N VAL A 146 14.13 -14.30 1.00
CA VAL A 146 14.81 -15.45 0.43
C VAL A 146 13.93 -16.68 0.52
N VAL A 147 14.10 -17.58 -0.43
CA VAL A 147 13.42 -18.88 -0.49
C VAL A 147 14.43 -19.95 -0.11
N VAL A 148 14.13 -20.75 0.89
CA VAL A 148 15.02 -21.79 1.41
C VAL A 148 14.40 -23.17 1.27
N LYS A 149 15.25 -24.20 1.29
CA LYS A 149 14.84 -25.60 1.24
C LYS A 149 13.83 -25.94 2.33
N SER A 150 12.91 -26.85 2.01
CA SER A 150 11.99 -27.48 2.94
C SER A 150 11.82 -28.96 2.58
N ASP A 151 11.20 -29.73 3.48
CA ASP A 151 10.92 -31.14 3.23
C ASP A 151 9.88 -31.34 2.12
N ASN A 152 9.00 -30.38 1.88
CA ASN A 152 8.05 -30.40 0.77
C ASN A 152 8.56 -29.50 -0.37
N ILE A 153 9.00 -30.12 -1.46
CA ILE A 153 9.56 -29.43 -2.64
C ILE A 153 8.61 -28.42 -3.29
N PHE A 154 7.28 -28.61 -3.15
CA PHE A 154 6.26 -27.72 -3.70
C PHE A 154 5.88 -26.57 -2.73
N LEU A 155 6.39 -26.60 -1.48
CA LEU A 155 6.16 -25.61 -0.43
C LEU A 155 7.48 -25.18 0.21
N PRO A 156 8.43 -24.60 -0.56
CA PRO A 156 9.67 -24.09 0.01
C PRO A 156 9.37 -23.02 1.07
N LYS A 157 10.23 -22.94 2.08
CA LYS A 157 10.09 -21.93 3.14
C LYS A 157 10.58 -20.58 2.63
N THR A 158 9.93 -19.51 3.09
CA THR A 158 10.36 -18.14 2.83
C THR A 158 10.81 -17.47 4.13
N ILE A 159 11.92 -16.74 4.07
CA ILE A 159 12.45 -15.94 5.18
C ILE A 159 12.51 -14.51 4.71
N ARG A 160 11.89 -13.59 5.45
CA ARG A 160 11.96 -12.15 5.17
C ARG A 160 13.36 -11.64 5.46
N VAL A 161 13.80 -10.73 4.61
CA VAL A 161 15.09 -10.04 4.73
C VAL A 161 14.82 -8.54 4.90
N LYS A 162 15.35 -7.95 5.96
CA LYS A 162 15.42 -6.50 6.18
C LYS A 162 16.81 -6.21 6.72
N ILE A 163 17.62 -5.50 5.96
CA ILE A 163 18.94 -5.05 6.41
C ILE A 163 18.81 -3.56 6.70
N GLU A 164 18.99 -3.17 7.94
CA GLU A 164 18.72 -1.81 8.41
C GLU A 164 19.91 -0.87 8.25
N GLU A 165 21.11 -1.43 8.11
CA GLU A 165 22.32 -0.64 7.87
C GLU A 165 22.34 -0.08 6.44
N PRO A 166 22.95 1.10 6.22
CA PRO A 166 23.16 1.64 4.88
C PRO A 166 24.19 0.78 4.14
N LEU A 167 23.73 0.04 3.13
CA LEU A 167 24.58 -0.88 2.38
C LEU A 167 25.13 -0.26 1.09
N MET A 168 24.38 0.63 0.46
CA MET A 168 24.65 1.06 -0.90
C MET A 168 24.14 2.46 -1.20
N VAL A 169 24.64 3.03 -2.28
CA VAL A 169 24.22 4.32 -2.82
C VAL A 169 24.21 4.22 -4.36
N ILE A 170 23.25 4.86 -5.00
CA ILE A 170 23.26 5.14 -6.44
C ILE A 170 23.88 6.55 -6.60
N PRO A 171 25.16 6.67 -6.96
CA PRO A 171 25.82 7.97 -7.01
C PRO A 171 25.45 8.75 -8.28
N ASN A 172 25.19 10.04 -8.18
CA ASN A 172 25.13 10.93 -9.32
C ASN A 172 26.52 11.10 -9.96
N LEU A 173 26.54 11.41 -11.23
CA LEU A 173 27.73 11.90 -11.89
C LEU A 173 28.01 13.34 -11.42
N ALA A 174 29.27 13.64 -11.12
CA ALA A 174 29.63 14.98 -10.66
C ALA A 174 29.25 16.07 -11.67
N ILE A 175 28.81 17.23 -11.20
CA ILE A 175 28.36 18.36 -12.02
C ILE A 175 29.38 18.75 -13.11
N HIS A 176 30.67 18.58 -12.83
CA HIS A 176 31.75 18.88 -13.79
C HIS A 176 31.80 17.91 -14.97
N GLN A 177 31.25 16.71 -14.81
CA GLN A 177 31.16 15.68 -15.85
C GLN A 177 29.76 15.61 -16.48
N ASN A 178 28.76 16.28 -15.88
CA ASN A 178 27.37 16.35 -16.37
C ASN A 178 26.79 17.73 -16.15
N ARG A 179 27.21 18.72 -16.94
CA ARG A 179 26.80 20.12 -16.79
C ARG A 179 25.33 20.38 -17.11
N GLU A 180 24.70 19.45 -17.85
CA GLU A 180 23.30 19.55 -18.26
C GLU A 180 22.32 18.93 -17.23
N VAL A 181 22.81 18.38 -16.13
CA VAL A 181 21.98 17.65 -15.14
C VAL A 181 20.76 18.45 -14.68
N ASN A 182 20.91 19.78 -14.49
CA ASN A 182 19.82 20.66 -14.07
C ASN A 182 18.87 21.08 -15.21
N ASN A 183 19.22 20.76 -16.47
CA ASN A 183 18.40 21.03 -17.66
C ASN A 183 17.55 19.81 -18.09
N GLY A 184 17.55 18.72 -17.31
CA GLY A 184 16.78 17.51 -17.55
C GLY A 184 17.52 16.50 -18.41
N VAL A 185 18.42 15.74 -17.81
CA VAL A 185 19.12 14.62 -18.45
C VAL A 185 18.30 13.35 -18.35
N LYS A 186 18.20 12.62 -19.46
CA LYS A 186 17.56 11.30 -19.48
C LYS A 186 18.42 10.30 -18.69
N ILE A 187 17.85 9.71 -17.66
CA ILE A 187 18.49 8.66 -16.85
C ILE A 187 18.40 7.31 -17.59
N ASP A 188 19.54 6.66 -17.80
CA ASP A 188 19.62 5.30 -18.33
C ASP A 188 19.40 4.28 -17.20
N LYS A 189 18.28 3.55 -17.28
CA LYS A 189 17.87 2.58 -16.23
C LYS A 189 18.88 1.43 -16.06
N GLN A 190 19.66 1.07 -17.08
CA GLN A 190 20.62 -0.03 -17.00
C GLN A 190 22.02 0.42 -16.57
N ALA A 191 22.38 1.69 -16.81
CA ALA A 191 23.71 2.22 -16.52
C ALA A 191 23.74 3.07 -15.24
N ASP A 192 22.79 3.98 -15.09
CA ASP A 192 22.84 5.03 -14.08
C ASP A 192 22.22 4.63 -12.74
N THR A 193 21.32 3.63 -12.70
CA THR A 193 20.55 3.26 -11.50
C THR A 193 21.10 2.04 -10.75
N LEU A 194 22.34 1.64 -11.02
CA LEU A 194 22.98 0.49 -10.37
C LEU A 194 23.68 0.91 -9.07
N PRO A 195 23.17 0.47 -7.89
CA PRO A 195 23.74 0.87 -6.62
C PRO A 195 25.16 0.30 -6.42
N VAL A 196 26.06 1.15 -5.93
CA VAL A 196 27.40 0.79 -5.48
C VAL A 196 27.28 0.11 -4.12
N LEU A 197 27.79 -1.13 -4.01
CA LEU A 197 27.69 -1.95 -2.81
C LEU A 197 29.03 -2.05 -2.06
N SER A 198 30.14 -2.26 -2.75
CA SER A 198 31.42 -2.51 -2.12
C SER A 198 32.61 -2.23 -3.03
N LEU A 199 33.80 -2.21 -2.44
CA LEU A 199 35.06 -2.32 -3.18
C LEU A 199 35.50 -3.77 -3.21
N ILE A 200 35.95 -4.23 -4.37
CA ILE A 200 36.59 -5.57 -4.52
C ILE A 200 38.08 -5.40 -4.36
N ASN A 201 38.67 -6.25 -3.53
CA ASN A 201 40.10 -6.46 -3.45
C ASN A 201 40.41 -7.95 -3.70
N ASP A 202 41.70 -8.31 -3.82
CA ASP A 202 42.15 -9.69 -4.12
C ASP A 202 41.62 -10.76 -3.14
N LYS A 203 41.01 -10.38 -2.05
CA LYS A 203 40.40 -11.25 -1.01
C LYS A 203 38.91 -11.43 -1.12
N LEU A 204 38.22 -10.60 -1.94
CA LEU A 204 36.78 -10.65 -2.12
C LEU A 204 36.42 -11.45 -3.37
N GLU A 205 35.90 -12.65 -3.18
CA GLU A 205 35.22 -13.38 -4.25
C GLU A 205 33.92 -12.62 -4.60
N LYS A 206 33.83 -12.16 -5.87
CA LYS A 206 32.59 -11.44 -6.32
C LYS A 206 31.41 -12.38 -6.46
N ASP A 207 31.64 -13.64 -6.76
CA ASP A 207 30.59 -14.61 -7.04
C ASP A 207 29.78 -14.90 -5.78
N ASP A 208 28.45 -14.75 -5.89
CA ASP A 208 27.50 -14.89 -4.79
C ASP A 208 27.75 -13.94 -3.60
N TYR A 209 28.37 -12.79 -3.82
CA TYR A 209 28.65 -11.83 -2.74
C TYR A 209 27.39 -11.43 -1.98
N LEU A 210 26.31 -11.09 -2.70
CA LEU A 210 25.04 -10.73 -2.10
C LEU A 210 24.44 -11.87 -1.28
N LEU A 211 24.46 -13.10 -1.80
CA LEU A 211 23.92 -14.25 -1.07
C LEU A 211 24.74 -14.59 0.17
N LYS A 212 26.06 -14.42 0.13
CA LYS A 212 26.94 -14.58 1.30
C LYS A 212 26.62 -13.53 2.36
N LEU A 213 26.47 -12.26 1.96
CA LEU A 213 26.10 -11.17 2.84
C LEU A 213 24.74 -11.42 3.52
N ILE A 214 23.73 -11.83 2.76
CA ILE A 214 22.40 -12.14 3.30
C ILE A 214 22.46 -13.35 4.23
N ALA A 215 23.17 -14.42 3.84
CA ALA A 215 23.32 -15.61 4.67
C ALA A 215 23.96 -15.26 6.03
N GLU A 216 25.00 -14.43 6.04
CA GLU A 216 25.64 -13.94 7.27
C GLU A 216 24.67 -13.12 8.12
N LYS A 217 24.03 -12.10 7.56
CA LYS A 217 23.09 -11.21 8.27
C LYS A 217 21.90 -11.96 8.83
N MET A 218 21.36 -12.92 8.08
CA MET A 218 20.19 -13.71 8.46
C MET A 218 20.54 -14.99 9.25
N LYS A 219 21.83 -15.26 9.48
CA LYS A 219 22.32 -16.47 10.16
C LYS A 219 21.85 -17.76 9.47
N LEU A 220 21.87 -17.77 8.15
CA LEU A 220 21.52 -18.90 7.30
C LEU A 220 22.77 -19.55 6.70
N LYS A 221 22.63 -20.79 6.25
CA LYS A 221 23.63 -21.39 5.36
C LYS A 221 23.33 -20.96 3.93
N LYS A 222 24.33 -20.46 3.21
CA LYS A 222 24.16 -20.03 1.80
C LYS A 222 23.57 -21.16 0.94
N GLU A 223 24.01 -22.40 1.16
CA GLU A 223 23.60 -23.59 0.41
C GLU A 223 22.12 -23.95 0.60
N ASP A 224 21.47 -23.41 1.63
CA ASP A 224 20.04 -23.59 1.88
C ASP A 224 19.19 -22.56 1.15
N ILE A 225 19.78 -21.44 0.69
CA ILE A 225 19.10 -20.41 -0.08
C ILE A 225 18.99 -20.88 -1.53
N LEU A 226 17.76 -21.04 -2.01
CA LEU A 226 17.45 -21.49 -3.37
C LEU A 226 17.28 -20.32 -4.34
N ASP A 227 16.63 -19.23 -3.87
CA ASP A 227 16.32 -18.04 -4.68
C ASP A 227 15.89 -16.89 -3.78
N PHE A 228 15.63 -15.72 -4.37
CA PHE A 228 15.22 -14.51 -3.65
C PHE A 228 14.27 -13.62 -4.46
N ASP A 229 13.47 -12.83 -3.73
CA ASP A 229 12.78 -11.65 -4.22
C ASP A 229 13.20 -10.48 -3.35
N LEU A 230 14.17 -9.70 -3.81
CA LEU A 230 14.80 -8.63 -3.06
C LEU A 230 14.62 -7.28 -3.77
N TYR A 231 14.42 -6.26 -2.97
CA TYR A 231 14.20 -4.88 -3.41
C TYR A 231 15.15 -3.94 -2.69
N VAL A 232 15.52 -2.88 -3.39
CA VAL A 232 16.26 -1.75 -2.81
C VAL A 232 15.27 -0.83 -2.11
N TYR A 233 15.61 -0.34 -0.92
CA TYR A 233 14.80 0.64 -0.21
C TYR A 233 15.67 1.72 0.44
N SER A 234 15.11 2.93 0.62
CA SER A 234 15.75 3.99 1.42
C SER A 234 15.59 3.70 2.89
N ILE A 235 16.68 3.81 3.66
CA ILE A 235 16.65 3.67 5.12
C ILE A 235 16.21 4.95 5.85
N GLU A 236 15.98 6.04 5.10
CA GLU A 236 15.53 7.31 5.67
C GLU A 236 14.08 7.17 6.15
N LYS A 237 13.91 7.35 7.45
CA LYS A 237 12.59 7.22 8.10
C LYS A 237 11.65 8.35 7.74
N GLY A 238 10.35 8.07 7.80
CA GLY A 238 9.31 9.06 7.72
C GLY A 238 9.34 10.07 8.87
N CYS A 239 8.72 11.21 8.67
CA CYS A 239 8.57 12.23 9.72
C CYS A 239 7.33 13.08 9.48
N LEU A 240 6.83 13.70 10.54
CA LEU A 240 5.96 14.86 10.40
C LEU A 240 6.76 16.05 9.89
N ALA A 241 6.18 16.83 9.01
CA ALA A 241 6.78 17.98 8.36
C ALA A 241 5.81 19.16 8.36
N GLY A 242 6.34 20.36 8.06
CA GLY A 242 5.60 21.61 8.13
C GLY A 242 5.81 22.35 9.44
N ALA A 243 5.46 23.64 9.48
CA ALA A 243 5.67 24.49 10.65
C ALA A 243 4.81 24.05 11.85
N ASN A 244 3.67 23.40 11.59
CA ASN A 244 2.75 22.91 12.61
C ASN A 244 2.59 21.36 12.56
N GLU A 245 3.53 20.66 11.92
CA GLU A 245 3.46 19.20 11.71
C GLU A 245 2.23 18.75 10.90
N GLU A 246 1.81 19.56 9.93
CA GLU A 246 0.59 19.32 9.15
C GLU A 246 0.75 18.31 7.99
N PHE A 247 1.96 17.81 7.75
CA PHE A 247 2.26 16.87 6.67
C PHE A 247 2.93 15.59 7.19
N ILE A 248 2.65 14.48 6.52
CA ILE A 248 3.47 13.27 6.54
C ILE A 248 4.46 13.35 5.40
N SER A 249 5.76 13.27 5.69
CA SER A 249 6.81 13.08 4.69
C SER A 249 7.44 11.71 4.90
N ALA A 250 7.16 10.77 4.01
CA ALA A 250 7.60 9.38 4.13
C ALA A 250 7.79 8.72 2.76
N PRO A 251 8.55 7.62 2.64
CA PRO A 251 8.48 6.76 1.46
C PRO A 251 7.15 6.01 1.42
N LYS A 252 6.71 5.57 0.24
CA LYS A 252 5.60 4.60 0.07
C LYS A 252 4.28 5.02 0.75
N ILE A 253 4.01 6.31 0.86
CA ILE A 253 2.67 6.80 1.26
C ILE A 253 1.65 6.20 0.30
N ASP A 254 1.98 6.19 -0.99
CA ASP A 254 1.38 5.37 -2.01
C ASP A 254 1.94 3.93 -1.93
N ASN A 255 1.15 2.97 -1.42
CA ASN A 255 -0.22 3.11 -0.96
C ASN A 255 -0.37 2.62 0.51
N LEU A 256 0.75 2.62 1.28
CA LEU A 256 0.77 2.08 2.65
C LEU A 256 -0.08 2.91 3.63
N ALA A 257 -0.29 4.20 3.34
CA ALA A 257 -1.23 5.02 4.10
C ALA A 257 -2.66 4.49 3.98
N SER A 258 -3.10 4.11 2.76
CA SER A 258 -4.42 3.51 2.55
C SER A 258 -4.52 2.09 3.11
N VAL A 259 -3.44 1.29 3.02
CA VAL A 259 -3.39 -0.05 3.65
C VAL A 259 -3.62 0.07 5.15
N TYR A 260 -2.89 0.96 5.82
CA TYR A 260 -2.99 1.11 7.28
C TYR A 260 -4.34 1.68 7.70
N ALA A 261 -4.83 2.71 7.00
CA ALA A 261 -6.13 3.32 7.26
C ALA A 261 -7.29 2.30 7.12
N GLY A 262 -7.30 1.52 6.03
CA GLY A 262 -8.34 0.52 5.79
C GLY A 262 -8.27 -0.67 6.75
N LEU A 263 -7.06 -1.11 7.09
CA LEU A 263 -6.84 -2.18 8.06
C LEU A 263 -7.35 -1.79 9.45
N LEU A 264 -6.98 -0.59 9.93
CA LEU A 264 -7.47 -0.09 11.22
C LEU A 264 -8.96 0.20 11.18
N GLY A 265 -9.50 0.72 10.07
CA GLY A 265 -10.95 0.87 9.90
C GLY A 265 -11.70 -0.45 10.11
N LEU A 266 -11.17 -1.58 9.61
CA LEU A 266 -11.75 -2.91 9.85
C LEU A 266 -11.58 -3.37 11.31
N VAL A 267 -10.41 -3.13 11.90
CA VAL A 267 -10.10 -3.55 13.28
C VAL A 267 -10.94 -2.78 14.31
N GLU A 268 -11.11 -1.48 14.10
CA GLU A 268 -11.84 -0.57 14.98
C GLU A 268 -13.36 -0.55 14.73
N ALA A 269 -13.83 -1.19 13.65
CA ALA A 269 -15.25 -1.31 13.38
C ALA A 269 -15.96 -2.07 14.50
N GLU A 270 -17.18 -1.67 14.80
CA GLU A 270 -18.03 -2.38 15.76
C GLU A 270 -18.32 -3.80 15.28
N ASP A 271 -18.63 -4.69 16.21
CA ASP A 271 -19.03 -6.06 15.87
C ASP A 271 -20.34 -6.03 15.08
N VAL A 272 -20.24 -6.40 13.81
CA VAL A 272 -21.39 -6.39 12.90
C VAL A 272 -22.36 -7.52 13.16
N HIS A 273 -23.64 -7.25 13.00
CA HIS A 273 -24.67 -8.24 13.25
C HIS A 273 -25.00 -9.08 12.02
N ASP A 274 -25.17 -8.47 10.85
CA ASP A 274 -25.82 -9.10 9.70
C ASP A 274 -25.07 -8.99 8.37
N GLN A 275 -23.81 -8.56 8.39
CA GLN A 275 -22.99 -8.35 7.17
C GLN A 275 -21.61 -9.02 7.27
N ILE A 276 -20.86 -8.98 6.18
CA ILE A 276 -19.46 -9.41 6.09
C ILE A 276 -18.62 -8.22 5.67
N ASN A 277 -17.71 -7.79 6.54
CA ASN A 277 -16.74 -6.75 6.23
C ASN A 277 -15.42 -7.37 5.76
N VAL A 278 -14.82 -6.80 4.74
CA VAL A 278 -13.61 -7.34 4.09
C VAL A 278 -12.60 -6.22 3.85
N PHE A 279 -11.37 -6.42 4.30
CA PHE A 279 -10.21 -5.63 3.90
C PHE A 279 -9.37 -6.48 2.95
N VAL A 280 -8.87 -5.87 1.87
CA VAL A 280 -7.88 -6.50 1.00
C VAL A 280 -6.76 -5.55 0.64
N GLY A 281 -5.50 -5.98 0.86
CA GLY A 281 -4.30 -5.34 0.36
C GLY A 281 -3.68 -6.23 -0.72
N PHE A 282 -3.80 -5.83 -1.98
CA PHE A 282 -3.24 -6.56 -3.13
C PHE A 282 -1.76 -6.25 -3.33
N ASP A 283 -1.04 -7.17 -3.94
CA ASP A 283 0.32 -6.95 -4.42
C ASP A 283 0.32 -6.67 -5.94
N ASN A 284 1.38 -6.06 -6.46
CA ASN A 284 1.62 -5.83 -7.88
C ASN A 284 0.65 -4.86 -8.60
N GLU A 285 0.03 -3.94 -7.87
CA GLU A 285 -0.72 -2.86 -8.49
C GLU A 285 0.15 -2.04 -9.44
N GLU A 286 1.33 -1.65 -8.99
CA GLU A 286 2.30 -0.78 -9.65
C GLU A 286 2.86 -1.32 -10.99
N ILE A 287 2.58 -2.58 -11.27
CA ILE A 287 2.94 -3.26 -12.53
C ILE A 287 1.72 -3.80 -13.28
N GLY A 288 0.51 -3.35 -12.93
CA GLY A 288 -0.74 -3.61 -13.65
C GLY A 288 -1.57 -4.77 -13.13
N SER A 289 -1.35 -5.23 -11.90
CA SER A 289 -2.19 -6.22 -11.20
C SER A 289 -2.30 -7.63 -11.83
N ALA A 290 -1.80 -7.87 -13.03
CA ALA A 290 -1.96 -9.12 -13.78
C ALA A 290 -1.04 -10.26 -13.27
N THR A 291 -1.16 -10.58 -11.99
CA THR A 291 -0.41 -11.65 -11.31
C THR A 291 -1.35 -12.48 -10.42
N LYS A 292 -0.87 -13.65 -9.95
CA LYS A 292 -1.67 -14.53 -9.06
C LYS A 292 -2.02 -13.92 -7.70
N GLN A 293 -1.35 -12.85 -7.29
CA GLN A 293 -1.57 -12.09 -6.05
C GLN A 293 -2.05 -10.65 -6.29
N GLY A 294 -2.17 -10.22 -7.54
CA GLY A 294 -2.70 -8.92 -7.92
C GLY A 294 -4.23 -8.89 -7.98
N ALA A 295 -4.78 -7.71 -8.15
CA ALA A 295 -6.23 -7.50 -8.23
C ALA A 295 -6.87 -8.16 -9.47
N ASP A 296 -6.10 -8.35 -10.56
CA ASP A 296 -6.52 -9.03 -11.79
C ASP A 296 -6.49 -10.57 -11.66
N SER A 297 -6.38 -11.12 -10.46
CA SER A 297 -6.51 -12.53 -10.17
C SER A 297 -7.90 -12.87 -9.64
N ASN A 298 -8.28 -14.15 -9.76
CA ASN A 298 -9.50 -14.66 -9.12
C ASN A 298 -9.36 -14.85 -7.59
N TYR A 299 -8.26 -14.34 -6.98
CA TYR A 299 -7.99 -14.67 -5.57
C TYR A 299 -9.04 -14.10 -4.62
N LEU A 300 -9.42 -12.82 -4.79
CA LEU A 300 -10.47 -12.22 -3.97
C LEU A 300 -11.81 -12.89 -4.22
N LEU A 301 -12.24 -13.04 -5.47
CA LEU A 301 -13.49 -13.71 -5.86
C LEU A 301 -13.59 -15.12 -5.23
N ASN A 302 -12.55 -15.94 -5.40
CA ASN A 302 -12.52 -17.30 -4.84
C ASN A 302 -12.52 -17.30 -3.31
N THR A 303 -11.90 -16.29 -2.66
CA THR A 303 -11.92 -16.15 -1.20
C THR A 303 -13.32 -15.82 -0.70
N LEU A 304 -14.03 -14.89 -1.33
CA LEU A 304 -15.40 -14.51 -1.00
C LEU A 304 -16.38 -15.67 -1.22
N GLU A 305 -16.27 -16.37 -2.36
CA GLU A 305 -17.09 -17.55 -2.64
C GLU A 305 -16.86 -18.65 -1.58
N ARG A 306 -15.61 -18.88 -1.21
CA ARG A 306 -15.26 -19.85 -0.17
C ARG A 306 -15.85 -19.48 1.19
N ILE A 307 -15.81 -18.21 1.60
CA ILE A 307 -16.45 -17.75 2.85
C ILE A 307 -17.94 -18.15 2.85
N VAL A 308 -18.66 -17.86 1.77
CA VAL A 308 -20.09 -18.14 1.66
C VAL A 308 -20.37 -19.64 1.70
N CYS A 309 -19.57 -20.45 0.97
CA CYS A 309 -19.70 -21.91 0.97
C CYS A 309 -19.42 -22.54 2.36
N GLU A 310 -18.39 -22.06 3.08
CA GLU A 310 -18.07 -22.57 4.44
C GLU A 310 -19.13 -22.17 5.47
N LEU A 311 -19.91 -21.12 5.20
CA LEU A 311 -21.08 -20.73 6.01
C LEU A 311 -22.35 -21.58 5.66
N GLY A 312 -22.26 -22.49 4.69
CA GLY A 312 -23.35 -23.40 4.31
C GLY A 312 -24.26 -22.89 3.21
N TYR A 313 -23.90 -21.79 2.54
CA TYR A 313 -24.64 -21.28 1.37
C TYR A 313 -24.04 -21.80 0.06
N GLY A 314 -24.82 -21.73 -1.01
CA GLY A 314 -24.37 -22.15 -2.35
C GLY A 314 -23.97 -20.97 -3.24
N ARG A 315 -23.59 -21.31 -4.48
CA ARG A 315 -23.16 -20.31 -5.49
C ARG A 315 -24.28 -19.32 -5.84
N GLY A 316 -25.53 -19.72 -5.80
CA GLY A 316 -26.67 -18.82 -6.06
C GLY A 316 -26.75 -17.69 -5.04
N GLU A 317 -26.61 -18.04 -3.77
CA GLU A 317 -26.58 -17.07 -2.67
C GLU A 317 -25.31 -16.20 -2.72
N PHE A 318 -24.18 -16.78 -3.10
CA PHE A 318 -22.96 -16.01 -3.32
C PHE A 318 -23.15 -14.91 -4.38
N LEU A 319 -23.71 -15.26 -5.54
CA LEU A 319 -24.01 -14.28 -6.61
C LEU A 319 -25.03 -13.23 -6.17
N GLN A 320 -26.01 -13.62 -5.36
CA GLN A 320 -26.94 -12.66 -4.75
C GLN A 320 -26.23 -11.69 -3.81
N MET A 321 -25.28 -12.16 -2.99
CA MET A 321 -24.49 -11.33 -2.10
C MET A 321 -23.60 -10.36 -2.88
N LEU A 322 -22.95 -10.81 -3.95
CA LEU A 322 -22.13 -9.93 -4.80
C LEU A 322 -22.94 -8.75 -5.34
N ASN A 323 -24.16 -8.99 -5.84
CA ASN A 323 -25.04 -7.91 -6.33
C ASN A 323 -25.50 -6.91 -5.26
N CYS A 324 -25.27 -7.21 -3.99
CA CYS A 324 -25.56 -6.30 -2.86
C CYS A 324 -24.27 -5.74 -2.24
N SER A 325 -23.12 -6.01 -2.84
CA SER A 325 -21.81 -5.65 -2.31
C SER A 325 -21.34 -4.29 -2.80
N PHE A 326 -20.40 -3.71 -2.07
CA PHE A 326 -19.80 -2.42 -2.43
C PHE A 326 -18.30 -2.42 -2.12
N LEU A 327 -17.50 -1.81 -3.03
CA LEU A 327 -16.06 -1.67 -2.89
C LEU A 327 -15.65 -0.21 -2.72
N LEU A 328 -14.94 0.10 -1.64
CA LEU A 328 -14.09 1.29 -1.54
C LEU A 328 -12.69 0.91 -2.05
N SER A 329 -12.31 1.41 -3.21
CA SER A 329 -10.96 1.24 -3.79
C SER A 329 -10.11 2.44 -3.37
N ALA A 330 -9.23 2.22 -2.41
CA ALA A 330 -8.42 3.28 -1.81
C ALA A 330 -6.98 3.25 -2.34
N ASP A 331 -6.60 4.33 -3.00
CA ASP A 331 -5.31 4.49 -3.65
C ASP A 331 -4.92 5.97 -3.72
N GLY A 332 -3.62 6.32 -3.67
CA GLY A 332 -3.13 7.68 -3.69
C GLY A 332 -3.76 8.56 -4.78
N ALA A 333 -3.96 9.84 -4.53
CA ALA A 333 -4.46 10.82 -5.50
C ALA A 333 -3.47 11.97 -5.67
N HIS A 334 -3.43 12.57 -6.87
CA HIS A 334 -2.56 13.72 -7.11
C HIS A 334 -3.10 14.97 -6.42
N ALA A 335 -2.31 15.57 -5.52
CA ALA A 335 -2.60 16.91 -5.03
C ALA A 335 -2.20 18.00 -6.04
N ALA A 336 -2.88 19.14 -5.97
CA ALA A 336 -2.53 20.30 -6.78
C ALA A 336 -1.13 20.81 -6.39
N HIS A 337 -0.18 20.69 -7.33
CA HIS A 337 1.20 21.10 -7.09
C HIS A 337 1.32 22.63 -7.24
N PRO A 338 1.78 23.38 -6.22
CA PRO A 338 1.74 24.84 -6.22
C PRO A 338 2.55 25.49 -7.36
N ALA A 339 3.62 24.84 -7.83
CA ALA A 339 4.43 25.31 -8.95
C ALA A 339 3.91 24.86 -10.33
N HIS A 340 2.91 23.96 -10.39
CA HIS A 340 2.44 23.34 -11.63
C HIS A 340 0.90 23.26 -11.68
N MET A 341 0.22 24.36 -11.33
CA MET A 341 -1.25 24.42 -11.31
C MET A 341 -1.91 24.14 -12.67
N ASN A 342 -1.18 24.32 -13.77
CA ASN A 342 -1.60 23.97 -15.13
C ASN A 342 -1.69 22.45 -15.39
N LYS A 343 -1.17 21.62 -14.49
CA LYS A 343 -1.24 20.16 -14.55
C LYS A 343 -2.45 19.58 -13.82
N THR A 344 -3.26 20.43 -13.18
CA THR A 344 -4.47 20.03 -12.45
C THR A 344 -5.71 20.58 -13.12
N ASP A 345 -6.86 19.91 -12.94
CA ASP A 345 -8.16 20.42 -13.36
C ASP A 345 -8.47 21.77 -12.68
N PRO A 346 -9.04 22.75 -13.38
CA PRO A 346 -9.27 24.08 -12.81
C PRO A 346 -10.33 24.10 -11.67
N THR A 347 -11.24 23.12 -11.61
CA THR A 347 -12.37 23.12 -10.67
C THR A 347 -12.38 21.92 -9.73
N SER A 348 -11.85 20.75 -10.14
CA SER A 348 -11.94 19.49 -9.42
C SER A 348 -10.55 18.92 -9.17
N ARG A 349 -9.86 19.44 -8.16
CA ARG A 349 -8.46 19.11 -7.85
C ARG A 349 -8.29 18.72 -6.39
N GLY A 350 -7.44 17.75 -6.13
CA GLY A 350 -7.05 17.36 -4.77
C GLY A 350 -6.25 18.47 -4.07
N ARG A 351 -6.60 18.79 -2.84
CA ARG A 351 -5.87 19.71 -1.96
C ARG A 351 -5.52 19.00 -0.68
N ILE A 352 -4.29 19.18 -0.22
CA ILE A 352 -3.79 18.56 1.00
C ILE A 352 -4.53 19.11 2.22
N ASN A 353 -4.91 18.25 3.15
CA ASN A 353 -5.68 18.52 4.36
C ASN A 353 -7.10 19.08 4.14
N GLU A 354 -7.64 18.94 2.91
CA GLU A 354 -9.01 19.34 2.58
C GLU A 354 -9.96 18.14 2.41
N GLY A 355 -9.48 16.92 2.71
CA GLY A 355 -10.25 15.69 2.68
C GLY A 355 -9.85 14.71 1.58
N ILE A 356 -10.46 13.54 1.62
CA ILE A 356 -10.23 12.43 0.70
C ILE A 356 -10.66 12.81 -0.71
N SER A 357 -9.81 12.59 -1.70
CA SER A 357 -10.13 12.79 -3.12
C SER A 357 -10.99 11.64 -3.63
N ILE A 358 -12.18 11.94 -4.15
CA ILE A 358 -13.00 10.99 -4.92
C ILE A 358 -12.55 11.10 -6.38
N LYS A 359 -11.97 10.03 -6.90
CA LYS A 359 -11.38 9.98 -8.25
C LYS A 359 -12.46 9.70 -9.29
N ILE A 360 -12.61 10.57 -10.28
CA ILE A 360 -13.62 10.48 -11.34
C ILE A 360 -12.92 10.51 -12.71
N SER A 361 -13.32 9.62 -13.61
CA SER A 361 -12.78 9.54 -14.97
C SER A 361 -13.85 9.17 -15.99
N ALA A 362 -13.99 9.98 -17.02
CA ALA A 362 -14.89 9.68 -18.14
C ALA A 362 -14.49 8.41 -18.92
N ASN A 363 -13.21 8.03 -18.86
CA ASN A 363 -12.68 6.84 -19.51
C ASN A 363 -12.76 5.59 -18.63
N GLN A 364 -13.39 5.70 -17.46
CA GLN A 364 -13.47 4.60 -16.47
C GLN A 364 -12.09 4.05 -16.05
N SER A 365 -11.06 4.92 -16.07
CA SER A 365 -9.77 4.61 -15.42
C SER A 365 -9.89 4.57 -13.89
N TYR A 366 -10.99 5.13 -13.38
CA TYR A 366 -11.50 5.04 -12.02
C TYR A 366 -12.96 4.60 -12.09
N THR A 367 -13.40 3.78 -11.15
CA THR A 367 -14.74 3.16 -11.20
C THR A 367 -15.87 4.09 -10.74
N SER A 368 -15.53 5.23 -10.14
CA SER A 368 -16.50 6.14 -9.53
C SER A 368 -17.52 6.68 -10.52
N ASP A 369 -18.78 6.63 -10.14
CA ASP A 369 -19.89 7.23 -10.84
C ASP A 369 -20.82 7.99 -9.87
N GLY A 370 -21.92 8.56 -10.38
CA GLY A 370 -22.86 9.31 -9.56
C GLY A 370 -23.54 8.49 -8.46
N PHE A 371 -23.76 7.19 -8.70
CA PHE A 371 -24.37 6.28 -7.72
C PHE A 371 -23.37 5.98 -6.58
N SER A 372 -22.20 5.51 -6.91
CA SER A 372 -21.17 5.13 -5.93
C SER A 372 -20.70 6.33 -5.09
N ILE A 373 -20.60 7.53 -5.69
CA ILE A 373 -20.31 8.76 -4.96
C ILE A 373 -21.43 9.12 -3.99
N ALA A 374 -22.70 8.92 -4.37
CA ALA A 374 -23.84 9.17 -3.48
C ALA A 374 -23.83 8.23 -2.28
N VAL A 375 -23.40 6.97 -2.45
CA VAL A 375 -23.21 6.03 -1.33
C VAL A 375 -22.20 6.59 -0.33
N VAL A 376 -21.01 7.02 -0.78
CA VAL A 376 -20.00 7.60 0.11
C VAL A 376 -20.53 8.84 0.85
N LYS A 377 -21.25 9.73 0.16
CA LYS A 377 -21.86 10.91 0.79
C LYS A 377 -22.85 10.55 1.88
N GLN A 378 -23.62 9.48 1.71
CA GLN A 378 -24.55 8.99 2.75
C GLN A 378 -23.79 8.33 3.92
N ILE A 379 -22.68 7.64 3.66
CA ILE A 379 -21.85 7.06 4.73
C ILE A 379 -21.34 8.15 5.66
N ILE A 380 -20.86 9.25 5.12
CA ILE A 380 -20.26 10.35 5.90
C ILE A 380 -21.27 11.36 6.41
N GLU A 381 -22.55 11.21 6.11
CA GLU A 381 -23.59 12.15 6.58
C GLU A 381 -23.64 12.16 8.13
N GLY A 382 -23.48 13.35 8.70
CA GLY A 382 -23.45 13.56 10.15
C GLY A 382 -22.09 13.32 10.80
N THR A 383 -21.03 13.09 10.01
CA THR A 383 -19.63 13.00 10.48
C THR A 383 -18.83 14.24 10.07
N ASP A 384 -17.63 14.40 10.62
CA ASP A 384 -16.69 15.47 10.25
C ASP A 384 -15.74 15.07 9.09
N ILE A 385 -15.96 13.90 8.49
CA ILE A 385 -15.15 13.38 7.37
C ILE A 385 -15.33 14.26 6.14
N LYS A 386 -14.22 14.74 5.58
CA LYS A 386 -14.24 15.58 4.39
C LYS A 386 -13.86 14.78 3.15
N ILE A 387 -14.56 15.06 2.06
CA ILE A 387 -14.28 14.54 0.72
C ILE A 387 -14.24 15.67 -0.28
N GLN A 388 -13.45 15.50 -1.35
CA GLN A 388 -13.34 16.46 -2.44
C GLN A 388 -13.32 15.75 -3.80
N PRO A 389 -13.89 16.34 -4.86
CA PRO A 389 -13.84 15.76 -6.19
C PRO A 389 -12.44 15.89 -6.79
N PHE A 390 -11.99 14.85 -7.48
CA PHE A 390 -10.75 14.83 -8.23
C PHE A 390 -11.00 14.34 -9.65
N VAL A 391 -10.53 15.11 -10.65
CA VAL A 391 -10.51 14.75 -12.06
C VAL A 391 -9.12 15.09 -12.62
N ASN A 392 -8.58 14.25 -13.48
CA ASN A 392 -7.34 14.59 -14.18
C ASN A 392 -7.54 15.78 -15.13
N GLN A 393 -6.54 16.62 -15.27
CA GLN A 393 -6.54 17.65 -16.30
C GLN A 393 -6.69 17.00 -17.68
N SER A 394 -7.54 17.55 -18.56
CA SER A 394 -8.00 16.87 -19.78
C SER A 394 -6.90 16.47 -20.76
N ASN A 395 -5.74 17.13 -20.75
CA ASN A 395 -4.59 16.78 -21.57
C ASN A 395 -3.62 15.82 -20.88
N GLU A 396 -3.83 15.50 -19.59
CA GLU A 396 -2.96 14.60 -18.83
C GLU A 396 -3.61 13.21 -18.76
N ARG A 397 -2.84 12.19 -19.09
CA ARG A 397 -3.28 10.81 -18.92
C ARG A 397 -3.02 10.40 -17.47
N GLY A 398 -4.09 10.18 -16.72
CA GLY A 398 -3.99 9.62 -15.39
C GLY A 398 -3.57 8.15 -15.39
N GLY A 399 -3.19 7.65 -14.21
CA GLY A 399 -3.03 6.21 -13.97
C GLY A 399 -4.39 5.49 -13.89
N SER A 400 -4.34 4.21 -13.60
CA SER A 400 -5.48 3.38 -13.21
C SER A 400 -5.25 2.93 -11.76
N THR A 401 -6.23 2.21 -11.20
CA THR A 401 -6.23 1.70 -9.82
C THR A 401 -6.72 0.25 -9.80
N ILE A 402 -6.72 -0.36 -8.62
CA ILE A 402 -7.34 -1.69 -8.44
C ILE A 402 -8.87 -1.66 -8.61
N GLY A 403 -9.51 -0.49 -8.53
CA GLY A 403 -10.96 -0.33 -8.56
C GLY A 403 -11.61 -0.89 -9.83
N PRO A 404 -11.27 -0.40 -11.04
CA PRO A 404 -11.82 -0.91 -12.30
C PRO A 404 -11.60 -2.41 -12.48
N ILE A 405 -10.44 -2.91 -12.06
CA ILE A 405 -10.09 -4.33 -12.16
C ILE A 405 -10.95 -5.17 -11.21
N SER A 406 -10.98 -4.82 -9.94
CA SER A 406 -11.72 -5.57 -8.92
C SER A 406 -13.23 -5.52 -9.15
N SER A 407 -13.79 -4.34 -9.49
CA SER A 407 -15.23 -4.21 -9.77
C SER A 407 -15.66 -5.03 -10.98
N THR A 408 -14.82 -5.10 -12.03
CA THR A 408 -15.08 -5.93 -13.23
C THR A 408 -15.06 -7.42 -12.89
N HIS A 409 -14.10 -7.89 -12.07
CA HIS A 409 -14.02 -9.30 -11.68
C HIS A 409 -15.12 -9.74 -10.72
N LEU A 410 -15.55 -8.85 -9.84
CA LEU A 410 -16.57 -9.14 -8.84
C LEU A 410 -17.99 -8.80 -9.32
N ASP A 411 -18.14 -8.01 -10.39
CA ASP A 411 -19.41 -7.48 -10.88
C ASP A 411 -20.19 -6.73 -9.79
N ILE A 412 -19.51 -5.76 -9.14
CA ILE A 412 -20.05 -4.98 -8.01
C ILE A 412 -19.84 -3.47 -8.20
N ASP A 413 -20.70 -2.68 -7.56
CA ASP A 413 -20.52 -1.23 -7.46
C ASP A 413 -19.27 -0.89 -6.67
N ALA A 414 -18.56 0.17 -7.14
CA ALA A 414 -17.32 0.59 -6.51
C ALA A 414 -17.09 2.09 -6.63
N VAL A 415 -16.28 2.64 -5.74
CA VAL A 415 -15.78 4.00 -5.79
C VAL A 415 -14.26 4.02 -5.63
N ASP A 416 -13.57 4.78 -6.48
CA ASP A 416 -12.15 5.07 -6.31
C ASP A 416 -11.96 6.36 -5.52
N LEU A 417 -11.18 6.27 -4.48
CA LEU A 417 -10.89 7.39 -3.59
C LEU A 417 -9.43 7.32 -3.09
N GLY A 418 -8.92 8.40 -2.53
CA GLY A 418 -7.58 8.35 -1.97
C GLY A 418 -7.08 9.63 -1.35
N VAL A 419 -5.97 9.48 -0.66
CA VAL A 419 -5.26 10.59 -0.01
C VAL A 419 -4.60 11.47 -1.06
N PRO A 420 -4.89 12.78 -1.11
CA PRO A 420 -4.17 13.69 -2.00
C PRO A 420 -2.72 13.86 -1.54
N MET A 421 -1.77 13.65 -2.45
CA MET A 421 -0.34 13.72 -2.16
C MET A 421 0.46 14.42 -3.24
N LEU A 422 1.62 14.91 -2.87
CA LEU A 422 2.66 15.43 -3.76
C LEU A 422 3.80 14.43 -3.87
N ALA A 423 4.53 14.52 -5.00
CA ALA A 423 5.68 13.68 -5.30
C ALA A 423 5.38 12.16 -5.26
N MET A 424 4.14 11.76 -5.62
CA MET A 424 3.78 10.34 -5.80
C MET A 424 4.84 9.61 -6.63
N HIS A 425 5.23 8.40 -6.22
CA HIS A 425 6.31 7.60 -6.82
C HIS A 425 7.73 8.15 -6.64
N SER A 426 7.92 9.21 -5.86
CA SER A 426 9.25 9.59 -5.36
C SER A 426 9.71 8.60 -4.29
N VAL A 427 11.02 8.50 -4.09
CA VAL A 427 11.57 7.77 -2.93
C VAL A 427 11.05 8.34 -1.59
N ARG A 428 10.55 9.58 -1.61
CA ARG A 428 9.94 10.27 -0.47
C ARG A 428 8.80 11.15 -0.97
N GLU A 429 7.61 10.92 -0.45
CA GLU A 429 6.35 11.54 -0.82
C GLU A 429 5.85 12.46 0.30
N LEU A 430 4.77 13.22 0.04
CA LEU A 430 4.21 14.18 0.98
C LEU A 430 2.68 14.18 0.90
N CYS A 431 1.99 13.96 2.04
CA CYS A 431 0.53 14.11 2.14
C CYS A 431 0.12 14.84 3.42
N GLY A 432 -1.18 15.14 3.54
CA GLY A 432 -1.75 15.77 4.72
C GLY A 432 -2.08 14.76 5.82
N ILE A 433 -1.91 15.16 7.09
CA ILE A 433 -2.23 14.31 8.25
C ILE A 433 -3.74 14.07 8.36
N TYR A 434 -4.56 15.09 8.08
CA TYR A 434 -6.03 15.00 8.16
C TYR A 434 -6.60 14.09 7.07
N ASP A 435 -6.03 14.09 5.86
CA ASP A 435 -6.55 13.29 4.75
C ASP A 435 -6.43 11.79 5.04
N VAL A 436 -5.32 11.36 5.65
CA VAL A 436 -5.10 9.96 6.06
C VAL A 436 -6.00 9.59 7.23
N PHE A 437 -6.19 10.49 8.18
CA PHE A 437 -7.10 10.30 9.31
C PHE A 437 -8.56 10.16 8.83
N TYR A 438 -9.01 11.02 7.94
CA TYR A 438 -10.35 10.92 7.34
C TYR A 438 -10.54 9.61 6.58
N LEU A 439 -9.49 9.09 5.93
CA LEU A 439 -9.57 7.81 5.23
C LEU A 439 -9.79 6.63 6.21
N LYS A 440 -9.11 6.64 7.37
CA LYS A 440 -9.34 5.65 8.43
C LYS A 440 -10.78 5.76 8.97
N GLU A 441 -11.24 6.96 9.29
CA GLU A 441 -12.59 7.18 9.79
C GLU A 441 -13.65 6.79 8.74
N LEU A 442 -13.44 7.11 7.46
CA LEU A 442 -14.32 6.65 6.38
C LEU A 442 -14.39 5.12 6.29
N ALA A 443 -13.26 4.44 6.38
CA ALA A 443 -13.24 2.98 6.37
C ALA A 443 -14.02 2.39 7.55
N LYS A 444 -13.82 2.92 8.75
CA LYS A 444 -14.56 2.54 9.96
C LYS A 444 -16.06 2.78 9.84
N GLU A 445 -16.46 3.98 9.40
CA GLU A 445 -17.87 4.30 9.18
C GLU A 445 -18.49 3.40 8.11
N PHE A 446 -17.79 3.13 7.02
CA PHE A 446 -18.24 2.21 5.98
C PHE A 446 -18.53 0.82 6.52
N PHE A 447 -17.66 0.28 7.35
CA PHE A 447 -17.84 -1.03 7.96
C PHE A 447 -18.95 -1.04 9.01
N ASN A 448 -19.22 0.08 9.67
CA ASN A 448 -20.26 0.20 10.70
C ASN A 448 -21.68 0.45 10.15
N LYS A 449 -21.80 1.07 8.95
CA LYS A 449 -23.15 1.36 8.38
C LYS A 449 -23.92 0.09 8.06
N ASN A 450 -25.24 0.14 8.32
CA ASN A 450 -26.19 -0.95 8.08
C ASN A 450 -27.00 -0.77 6.78
#